data_1e7b4988567b09355438c0538bf88627
#
_entry.id   1e7b4988567b09355438c0538bf88627
#
_cell.length_a   1.000
_cell.length_b   1.000
_cell.length_c   1.000
_cell.angle_alpha   90.00
_cell.angle_beta   90.00
_cell.angle_gamma   90.00
#
_symmetry.space_group_name_H-M   'P 1'
#
loop_
_entity.id
_entity.type
_entity.pdbx_description
1 polymer ?
#
loop_
_entity_poly.entity_id
_entity_poly.type
_entity_poly.pdbx_seq_one_letter_code
_entity_poly.pdbx_strand_id
1 'polypeptide(L)'
;VKELFEKNVAWAQAVKQKDPTFFEQLSKQQAPEYLWIGCSDSRVPANEIVGLMPGELFVHRNVANMVVHTDLNCLSVMQYAVEYLKVKHVIVCGHYGCGGVKASVDRKRLGLIDNWLLNIQDVQYIHKTYL
;
A
#
# COMPACT_ATOMS: atom_id res chain seq x y z
N VAL A 1 -23.43 0.08 -5.99
CA VAL A 1 -22.79 -1.21 -5.64
C VAL A 1 -23.08 -2.27 -6.69
N LYS A 2 -24.33 -2.43 -7.19
CA LYS A 2 -24.70 -3.41 -8.22
C LYS A 2 -23.80 -3.33 -9.47
N GLU A 3 -23.56 -2.15 -9.98
CA GLU A 3 -22.68 -1.90 -11.12
C GLU A 3 -21.25 -2.41 -10.91
N LEU A 4 -20.75 -2.36 -9.68
CA LEU A 4 -19.40 -2.86 -9.37
C LEU A 4 -19.32 -4.38 -9.46
N PHE A 5 -20.39 -5.10 -9.07
CA PHE A 5 -20.45 -6.54 -9.24
C PHE A 5 -20.51 -6.92 -10.74
N GLU A 6 -21.29 -6.19 -11.53
CA GLU A 6 -21.37 -6.41 -12.97
C GLU A 6 -20.01 -6.17 -13.66
N LYS A 7 -19.30 -5.11 -13.29
CA LYS A 7 -17.93 -4.82 -13.74
C LYS A 7 -16.94 -5.91 -13.32
N ASN A 8 -17.06 -6.43 -12.08
CA ASN A 8 -16.20 -7.51 -11.60
C ASN A 8 -16.40 -8.80 -12.40
N VAL A 9 -17.65 -9.18 -12.68
CA VAL A 9 -17.94 -10.36 -13.51
C VAL A 9 -17.35 -10.19 -14.90
N ALA A 10 -17.57 -9.04 -15.55
CA ALA A 10 -17.04 -8.75 -16.88
C ALA A 10 -15.52 -8.77 -16.91
N TRP A 11 -14.86 -8.18 -15.91
CA TRP A 11 -13.41 -8.22 -15.76
C TRP A 11 -12.88 -9.66 -15.63
N ALA A 12 -13.47 -10.45 -14.75
CA ALA A 12 -13.05 -11.84 -14.54
C ALA A 12 -13.20 -12.68 -15.80
N GLN A 13 -14.28 -12.48 -16.57
CA GLN A 13 -14.48 -13.15 -17.86
C GLN A 13 -13.43 -12.73 -18.89
N ALA A 14 -13.15 -11.43 -19.00
CA ALA A 14 -12.14 -10.92 -19.92
C ALA A 14 -10.74 -11.44 -19.61
N VAL A 15 -10.38 -11.53 -18.32
CA VAL A 15 -9.11 -12.10 -17.89
C VAL A 15 -9.01 -13.58 -18.27
N LYS A 16 -10.06 -14.38 -17.98
CA LYS A 16 -10.11 -15.81 -18.35
C LYS A 16 -10.05 -16.06 -19.84
N GLN A 17 -10.60 -15.14 -20.67
CA GLN A 17 -10.51 -15.25 -22.12
C GLN A 17 -9.08 -15.05 -22.63
N LYS A 18 -8.31 -14.15 -21.98
CA LYS A 18 -6.90 -13.90 -22.34
C LYS A 18 -5.97 -14.99 -21.83
N ASP A 19 -6.18 -15.44 -20.62
CA ASP A 19 -5.41 -16.47 -19.93
C ASP A 19 -6.35 -17.35 -19.09
N PRO A 20 -6.77 -18.52 -19.60
CA PRO A 20 -7.67 -19.43 -18.88
C PRO A 20 -7.12 -19.91 -17.53
N THR A 21 -5.79 -19.89 -17.34
CA THR A 21 -5.11 -20.38 -16.14
C THR A 21 -4.79 -19.31 -15.12
N PHE A 22 -5.07 -18.03 -15.43
CA PHE A 22 -4.66 -16.87 -14.62
C PHE A 22 -5.01 -17.02 -13.12
N PHE A 23 -6.28 -17.26 -12.81
CA PHE A 23 -6.72 -17.39 -11.42
C PHE A 23 -6.21 -18.67 -10.76
N GLU A 24 -6.08 -19.76 -11.52
CA GLU A 24 -5.51 -21.01 -11.00
C GLU A 24 -4.04 -20.84 -10.63
N GLN A 25 -3.25 -20.18 -11.46
CA GLN A 25 -1.84 -19.88 -11.15
C GLN A 25 -1.74 -19.00 -9.92
N LEU A 26 -2.50 -17.90 -9.83
CA LEU A 26 -2.50 -17.02 -8.66
C LEU A 26 -2.93 -17.73 -7.37
N SER A 27 -3.85 -18.68 -7.43
CA SER A 27 -4.28 -19.44 -6.27
C SER A 27 -3.20 -20.36 -5.69
N LYS A 28 -2.22 -20.75 -6.51
CA LYS A 28 -1.12 -21.64 -6.13
C LYS A 28 0.15 -20.90 -5.71
N GLN A 29 0.27 -19.63 -6.08
CA GLN A 29 1.52 -18.88 -5.91
C GLN A 29 1.34 -17.71 -4.96
N GLN A 30 2.02 -17.82 -3.80
CA GLN A 30 2.20 -16.73 -2.85
C GLN A 30 3.71 -16.58 -2.58
N ALA A 31 4.44 -16.02 -3.53
CA ALA A 31 5.88 -15.84 -3.45
C ALA A 31 6.32 -14.46 -3.93
N PRO A 32 5.81 -13.36 -3.30
CA PRO A 32 6.22 -12.01 -3.65
C PRO A 32 7.69 -11.80 -3.28
N GLU A 33 8.42 -11.10 -4.12
CA GLU A 33 9.80 -10.71 -3.80
C GLU A 33 9.88 -9.39 -3.03
N TYR A 34 8.80 -8.61 -3.03
CA TYR A 34 8.77 -7.26 -2.50
C TYR A 34 7.60 -7.06 -1.54
N LEU A 35 7.86 -6.40 -0.41
CA LEU A 35 6.84 -5.72 0.36
C LEU A 35 6.79 -4.25 -0.08
N TRP A 36 5.60 -3.79 -0.48
CA TRP A 36 5.34 -2.39 -0.80
C TRP A 36 4.48 -1.75 0.28
N ILE A 37 4.97 -0.68 0.90
CA ILE A 37 4.22 0.15 1.85
C ILE A 37 3.95 1.48 1.17
N GLY A 38 2.70 1.68 0.75
CA GLY A 38 2.26 2.84 0.00
C GLY A 38 1.23 3.69 0.72
N CYS A 39 0.88 4.82 0.11
CA CYS A 39 -0.16 5.70 0.63
C CYS A 39 -1.54 5.30 0.13
N SER A 40 -2.55 5.32 1.03
CA SER A 40 -3.96 5.11 0.68
C SER A 40 -4.50 6.21 -0.26
N ASP A 41 -3.93 7.40 -0.25
CA ASP A 41 -4.29 8.53 -1.12
C ASP A 41 -3.69 8.41 -2.54
N SER A 42 -2.77 7.49 -2.78
CA SER A 42 -2.26 7.23 -4.13
C SER A 42 -3.35 6.63 -5.02
N ARG A 43 -3.52 7.17 -6.24
CA ARG A 43 -4.59 6.77 -7.18
C ARG A 43 -4.18 5.62 -8.08
N VAL A 44 -2.89 5.28 -8.12
CA VAL A 44 -2.36 4.22 -8.99
C VAL A 44 -2.01 2.99 -8.15
N PRO A 45 -2.48 1.79 -8.52
CA PRO A 45 -2.08 0.55 -7.88
C PRO A 45 -0.58 0.31 -7.97
N ALA A 46 0.02 -0.23 -6.89
CA ALA A 46 1.46 -0.43 -6.80
C ALA A 46 2.03 -1.29 -7.94
N ASN A 47 1.34 -2.38 -8.27
CA ASN A 47 1.75 -3.26 -9.36
C ASN A 47 1.87 -2.55 -10.71
N GLU A 48 0.95 -1.62 -11.01
CA GLU A 48 0.99 -0.86 -12.26
C GLU A 48 2.19 0.09 -12.33
N ILE A 49 2.53 0.73 -11.18
CA ILE A 49 3.65 1.67 -11.12
C ILE A 49 4.97 1.00 -11.51
N VAL A 50 5.16 -0.25 -11.08
CA VAL A 50 6.42 -0.99 -11.27
C VAL A 50 6.34 -2.08 -12.33
N GLY A 51 5.21 -2.22 -13.01
CA GLY A 51 5.02 -3.18 -14.10
C GLY A 51 5.05 -4.65 -13.65
N LEU A 52 4.69 -4.92 -12.41
CA LEU A 52 4.63 -6.28 -11.86
C LEU A 52 3.22 -6.86 -11.95
N MET A 53 3.15 -8.17 -12.09
CA MET A 53 1.89 -8.90 -12.13
C MET A 53 1.29 -9.04 -10.71
N PRO A 54 -0.03 -9.28 -10.61
CA PRO A 54 -0.64 -9.67 -9.33
C PRO A 54 0.09 -10.85 -8.69
N GLY A 55 0.31 -10.77 -7.37
CA GLY A 55 1.03 -11.80 -6.61
C GLY A 55 2.55 -11.58 -6.49
N GLU A 56 3.15 -10.71 -7.29
CA GLU A 56 4.59 -10.40 -7.22
C GLU A 56 4.92 -9.34 -6.18
N LEU A 57 3.94 -8.51 -5.77
CA LEU A 57 4.02 -7.58 -4.66
C LEU A 57 3.13 -8.01 -3.50
N PHE A 58 3.65 -7.95 -2.29
CA PHE A 58 2.85 -7.94 -1.06
C PHE A 58 2.63 -6.49 -0.65
N VAL A 59 1.37 -6.03 -0.61
CA VAL A 59 1.05 -4.60 -0.55
C VAL A 59 0.36 -4.25 0.76
N HIS A 60 0.93 -3.26 1.46
CA HIS A 60 0.29 -2.54 2.57
C HIS A 60 0.07 -1.07 2.19
N ARG A 61 -1.06 -0.50 2.58
CA ARG A 61 -1.35 0.92 2.37
C ARG A 61 -1.97 1.53 3.61
N ASN A 62 -1.46 2.70 3.99
CA ASN A 62 -2.05 3.54 5.04
C ASN A 62 -1.96 5.01 4.62
N VAL A 63 -2.58 5.91 5.38
CA VAL A 63 -2.49 7.34 5.07
C VAL A 63 -1.05 7.81 5.27
N ALA A 64 -0.47 8.37 4.20
CA ALA A 64 0.89 8.90 4.14
C ALA A 64 2.00 7.83 4.25
N ASN A 65 1.74 6.60 3.84
CA ASN A 65 2.75 5.50 3.77
C ASN A 65 3.66 5.41 5.01
N MET A 66 3.08 5.54 6.19
CA MET A 66 3.81 5.55 7.44
C MET A 66 4.19 4.14 7.92
N VAL A 67 5.39 4.04 8.50
CA VAL A 67 5.82 2.87 9.28
C VAL A 67 5.97 3.32 10.73
N VAL A 68 4.94 3.09 11.53
CA VAL A 68 4.89 3.51 12.94
C VAL A 68 5.20 2.32 13.82
N HIS A 69 6.16 2.47 14.73
CA HIS A 69 6.66 1.39 15.60
C HIS A 69 5.63 0.83 16.59
N THR A 70 4.48 1.48 16.75
CA THR A 70 3.36 1.03 17.59
C THR A 70 2.12 0.62 16.75
N ASP A 71 2.20 0.73 15.42
CA ASP A 71 1.11 0.32 14.54
C ASP A 71 1.16 -1.19 14.30
N LEU A 72 0.43 -1.93 15.10
CA LEU A 72 0.36 -3.39 15.01
C LEU A 72 -0.11 -3.88 13.62
N ASN A 73 -0.92 -3.11 12.92
CA ASN A 73 -1.37 -3.45 11.57
C ASN A 73 -0.18 -3.49 10.58
N CYS A 74 0.57 -2.40 10.49
CA CYS A 74 1.76 -2.34 9.63
C CYS A 74 2.82 -3.37 10.05
N LEU A 75 3.10 -3.48 11.36
CA LEU A 75 4.08 -4.43 11.90
C LEU A 75 3.71 -5.88 11.60
N SER A 76 2.43 -6.25 11.69
CA SER A 76 1.95 -7.60 11.33
C SER A 76 2.18 -7.91 9.85
N VAL A 77 1.91 -6.95 8.97
CA VAL A 77 2.20 -7.09 7.54
C VAL A 77 3.70 -7.26 7.30
N MET A 78 4.53 -6.47 7.96
CA MET A 78 5.99 -6.55 7.84
C MET A 78 6.52 -7.91 8.33
N GLN A 79 6.05 -8.37 9.50
CA GLN A 79 6.44 -9.67 10.03
C GLN A 79 6.07 -10.80 9.07
N TYR A 80 4.82 -10.81 8.60
CA TYR A 80 4.36 -11.83 7.67
C TYR A 80 5.17 -11.82 6.36
N ALA A 81 5.43 -10.64 5.79
CA ALA A 81 6.22 -10.50 4.58
C ALA A 81 7.66 -11.01 4.75
N VAL A 82 8.33 -10.61 5.82
CA VAL A 82 9.76 -10.91 6.04
C VAL A 82 9.97 -12.34 6.54
N GLU A 83 9.19 -12.76 7.55
CA GLU A 83 9.44 -14.04 8.22
C GLU A 83 8.79 -15.23 7.50
N TYR A 84 7.60 -15.06 6.93
CA TYR A 84 6.82 -16.14 6.31
C TYR A 84 6.93 -16.14 4.79
N LEU A 85 6.69 -15.01 4.12
CA LEU A 85 6.79 -14.91 2.66
C LEU A 85 8.24 -14.78 2.16
N LYS A 86 9.17 -14.42 3.05
CA LYS A 86 10.61 -14.29 2.72
C LYS A 86 10.87 -13.28 1.60
N VAL A 87 10.15 -12.14 1.62
CA VAL A 87 10.41 -11.05 0.67
C VAL A 87 11.88 -10.61 0.74
N LYS A 88 12.44 -10.24 -0.39
CA LYS A 88 13.84 -9.81 -0.49
C LYS A 88 14.01 -8.32 -0.20
N HIS A 89 12.97 -7.53 -0.45
CA HIS A 89 13.02 -6.08 -0.36
C HIS A 89 11.76 -5.52 0.30
N VAL A 90 11.95 -4.46 1.10
CA VAL A 90 10.87 -3.64 1.65
C VAL A 90 10.97 -2.25 1.04
N ILE A 91 9.91 -1.81 0.38
CA ILE A 91 9.83 -0.53 -0.32
C ILE A 91 8.80 0.34 0.38
N VAL A 92 9.21 1.53 0.83
CA VAL A 92 8.29 2.57 1.32
C VAL A 92 8.17 3.62 0.24
N CYS A 93 6.96 3.79 -0.32
CA CYS A 93 6.74 4.67 -1.46
C CYS A 93 5.70 5.75 -1.16
N GLY A 94 6.16 7.01 -1.15
CA GLY A 94 5.31 8.19 -1.12
C GLY A 94 4.85 8.61 -2.51
N HIS A 95 4.00 9.64 -2.56
CA HIS A 95 3.56 10.25 -3.82
C HIS A 95 3.39 11.76 -3.66
N TYR A 96 3.52 12.47 -4.76
CA TYR A 96 3.27 13.91 -4.79
C TYR A 96 1.80 14.24 -4.49
N GLY A 97 1.55 15.39 -3.86
CA GLY A 97 0.19 15.85 -3.55
C GLY A 97 -0.53 15.00 -2.50
N CYS A 98 0.20 14.30 -1.64
CA CYS A 98 -0.40 13.51 -0.55
C CYS A 98 -1.18 14.41 0.40
N GLY A 99 -2.50 14.15 0.53
CA GLY A 99 -3.40 14.91 1.41
C GLY A 99 -3.04 14.77 2.88
N GLY A 100 -2.60 13.60 3.32
CA GLY A 100 -2.17 13.35 4.70
C GLY A 100 -0.91 14.14 5.07
N VAL A 101 0.12 14.09 4.24
CA VAL A 101 1.36 14.87 4.45
C VAL A 101 1.04 16.37 4.45
N LYS A 102 0.26 16.84 3.46
CA LYS A 102 -0.14 18.26 3.40
C LYS A 102 -0.90 18.69 4.65
N ALA A 103 -1.89 17.91 5.10
CA ALA A 103 -2.66 18.23 6.29
C ALA A 103 -1.78 18.29 7.56
N SER A 104 -0.79 17.39 7.67
CA SER A 104 0.17 17.38 8.77
C SER A 104 1.05 18.65 8.78
N VAL A 105 1.65 18.98 7.63
CA VAL A 105 2.51 20.17 7.48
C VAL A 105 1.72 21.47 7.73
N ASP A 106 0.52 21.57 7.19
CA ASP A 106 -0.38 22.72 7.39
C ASP A 106 -1.00 22.76 8.80
N ARG A 107 -0.76 21.74 9.64
CA ARG A 107 -1.35 21.58 10.99
C ARG A 107 -2.87 21.71 11.00
N LYS A 108 -3.52 21.16 9.99
CA LYS A 108 -4.99 21.15 9.88
C LYS A 108 -5.60 20.28 10.98
N ARG A 109 -6.76 20.72 11.48
CA ARG A 109 -7.58 19.94 12.42
C ARG A 109 -8.66 19.20 11.64
N LEU A 110 -8.52 17.88 11.57
CA LEU A 110 -9.39 16.99 10.81
C LEU A 110 -10.15 15.97 11.69
N GLY A 111 -9.84 15.93 12.99
CA GLY A 111 -10.45 15.02 13.94
C GLY A 111 -9.58 13.80 14.25
N LEU A 112 -10.15 12.59 14.21
CA LEU A 112 -9.45 11.36 14.62
C LEU A 112 -8.09 11.17 13.94
N ILE A 113 -7.98 11.49 12.67
CA ILE A 113 -6.76 11.34 11.89
C ILE A 113 -5.60 12.20 12.39
N ASP A 114 -5.87 13.26 13.13
CA ASP A 114 -4.83 14.14 13.70
C ASP A 114 -3.82 13.34 14.53
N ASN A 115 -4.31 12.33 15.30
CA ASN A 115 -3.44 11.46 16.09
C ASN A 115 -2.46 10.65 15.23
N TRP A 116 -2.89 10.20 14.07
CA TRP A 116 -2.04 9.52 13.10
C TRP A 116 -1.01 10.47 12.47
N LEU A 117 -1.44 11.67 12.11
CA LEU A 117 -0.61 12.68 11.46
C LEU A 117 0.47 13.26 12.38
N LEU A 118 0.35 13.14 13.71
CA LEU A 118 1.42 13.50 14.65
C LEU A 118 2.73 12.77 14.34
N ASN A 119 2.68 11.51 13.91
CA ASN A 119 3.87 10.76 13.53
C ASN A 119 4.66 11.44 12.40
N ILE A 120 3.99 12.13 11.47
CA ILE A 120 4.66 12.90 10.41
C ILE A 120 5.31 14.15 11.00
N GLN A 121 4.63 14.81 11.94
CA GLN A 121 5.18 15.99 12.62
C GLN A 121 6.42 15.64 13.44
N ASP A 122 6.46 14.47 14.07
CA ASP A 122 7.63 13.97 14.79
C ASP A 122 8.82 13.79 13.84
N VAL A 123 8.61 13.18 12.67
CA VAL A 123 9.64 13.05 11.63
C VAL A 123 10.13 14.41 11.19
N GLN A 124 9.23 15.36 10.92
CA GLN A 124 9.57 16.73 10.55
C GLN A 124 10.39 17.42 11.63
N TYR A 125 10.03 17.24 12.88
CA TYR A 125 10.75 17.84 14.03
C TYR A 125 12.16 17.26 14.17
N ILE A 126 12.29 15.93 14.13
CA ILE A 126 13.57 15.23 14.29
C ILE A 126 14.53 15.57 13.15
N HIS A 127 14.02 15.68 11.91
CA HIS A 127 14.82 15.89 10.72
C HIS A 127 14.77 17.32 10.16
N LYS A 128 14.43 18.28 11.00
CA LYS A 128 14.24 19.70 10.62
C LYS A 128 15.42 20.33 9.86
N THR A 129 16.62 19.84 10.10
CA THR A 129 17.84 20.34 9.44
C THR A 129 18.07 19.74 8.04
N TYR A 130 17.31 18.70 7.67
CA TYR A 130 17.42 18.00 6.39
C TYR A 130 16.19 18.21 5.49
N LEU A 131 15.14 18.82 6.00
CA LEU A 131 13.90 19.14 5.31
C LEU A 131 13.76 20.64 5.08
#